data_f853934ffc2dea695781e1181f5a5e0e
#
_entry.id   f853934ffc2dea695781e1181f5a5e0e
#
_cell.length_a   1.000
_cell.length_b   1.000
_cell.length_c   1.000
_cell.angle_alpha   90.00
_cell.angle_beta   90.00
_cell.angle_gamma   90.00
#
_symmetry.space_group_name_H-M   'P 1'
#
loop_
_entity.id
_entity.type
_entity.pdbx_description
1 polymer ?
#
loop_
_entity_poly.entity_id
_entity_poly.type
_entity_poly.pdbx_seq_one_letter_code
_entity_poly.pdbx_strand_id
1 'polypeptide(L)' 'TYIPNVKGLKYLRAVDAVHDNSLNIGRIVFDKSVRNYTDSLNASVTRQTPEASGNPILMGSDVTLYLSLDKKDE' A
#
# COMPACT_ATOMS: atom_id res chain seq x y z
N THR A 1 -14.47 9.00 -3.47
CA THR A 1 -13.40 9.06 -2.49
C THR A 1 -12.07 9.39 -3.15
N TYR A 2 -11.07 9.65 -2.36
CA TYR A 2 -9.74 9.97 -2.85
C TYR A 2 -8.77 8.87 -2.46
N ILE A 3 -7.73 8.68 -3.26
CA ILE A 3 -6.71 7.68 -2.98
C ILE A 3 -5.74 8.26 -1.96
N PRO A 4 -5.58 7.61 -0.81
CA PRO A 4 -4.65 8.10 0.20
C PRO A 4 -3.21 7.84 -0.22
N ASN A 5 -2.29 8.65 0.29
CA ASN A 5 -0.86 8.39 0.09
C ASN A 5 -0.40 7.46 1.20
N VAL A 6 -0.18 6.20 0.86
CA VAL A 6 0.23 5.20 1.84
C VAL A 6 1.70 4.83 1.72
N LYS A 7 2.45 5.52 0.90
CA LYS A 7 3.88 5.24 0.78
C LYS A 7 4.56 5.49 2.12
N GLY A 8 5.44 4.60 2.49
CA GLY A 8 6.16 4.69 3.75
C GLY A 8 5.44 4.06 4.94
N LEU A 9 4.18 3.71 4.77
CA LEU A 9 3.44 3.03 5.84
C LEU A 9 3.74 1.55 5.80
N LYS A 10 3.69 0.93 6.97
CA LYS A 10 3.84 -0.52 7.04
C LYS A 10 2.58 -1.19 6.55
N TYR A 11 2.70 -2.46 6.24
CA TYR A 11 1.65 -3.24 5.62
C TYR A 11 0.28 -3.03 6.26
N LEU A 12 0.17 -3.28 7.56
CA LEU A 12 -1.14 -3.20 8.21
C LEU A 12 -1.69 -1.77 8.23
N ARG A 13 -0.81 -0.78 8.41
CA ARG A 13 -1.23 0.61 8.38
C ARG A 13 -1.72 1.03 7.01
N ALA A 14 -1.04 0.56 5.97
CA ALA A 14 -1.44 0.88 4.60
C ALA A 14 -2.80 0.27 4.29
N VAL A 15 -3.03 -0.96 4.69
CA VAL A 15 -4.32 -1.63 4.48
C VAL A 15 -5.42 -0.85 5.19
N ASP A 16 -5.18 -0.44 6.42
CA ASP A 16 -6.17 0.33 7.17
C ASP A 16 -6.50 1.64 6.48
N ALA A 17 -5.48 2.35 5.99
CA ALA A 17 -5.70 3.63 5.33
C ALA A 17 -6.52 3.47 4.06
N VAL A 18 -6.28 2.40 3.31
CA VAL A 18 -7.04 2.13 2.10
C VAL A 18 -8.51 1.86 2.46
N HIS A 19 -8.74 1.03 3.46
CA HIS A 19 -10.11 0.71 3.86
C HIS A 19 -10.82 1.91 4.46
N ASP A 20 -10.12 2.77 5.18
CA ASP A 20 -10.70 3.97 5.77
C ASP A 20 -11.20 4.93 4.69
N ASN A 21 -10.69 4.82 3.49
CA ASN A 21 -11.12 5.65 2.37
C ASN A 21 -12.12 4.92 1.48
N SER A 22 -12.73 3.86 1.98
CA SER A 22 -13.74 3.08 1.27
C SER A 22 -13.21 2.46 -0.01
N LEU A 23 -11.94 2.09 0.01
CA LEU A 23 -11.30 1.42 -1.11
C LEU A 23 -10.97 -0.02 -0.74
N ASN A 24 -10.72 -0.83 -1.73
CA ASN A 24 -10.36 -2.24 -1.53
C ASN A 24 -8.89 -2.45 -1.86
N ILE A 25 -8.31 -3.49 -1.25
CA ILE A 25 -6.98 -3.92 -1.64
C ILE A 25 -7.16 -4.90 -2.78
N GLY A 26 -6.75 -4.51 -3.97
CA GLY A 26 -6.86 -5.37 -5.14
C GLY A 26 -5.73 -6.36 -5.20
N ARG A 27 -4.52 -5.92 -4.84
CA ARG A 27 -3.36 -6.79 -4.91
C ARG A 27 -2.28 -6.26 -3.99
N ILE A 28 -1.54 -7.18 -3.40
CA ILE A 28 -0.39 -6.84 -2.59
C ILE A 28 0.81 -7.56 -3.19
N VAL A 29 1.83 -6.80 -3.54
CA VAL A 29 3.03 -7.33 -4.16
C VAL A 29 4.19 -7.10 -3.20
N PHE A 30 4.89 -8.16 -2.86
CA PHE A 30 6.08 -8.09 -2.03
C PHE A 30 7.29 -8.33 -2.92
N ASP A 31 8.35 -7.58 -2.69
CA ASP A 31 9.56 -7.84 -3.46
C ASP A 31 10.34 -8.98 -2.80
N LYS A 32 11.48 -9.31 -3.38
CA LYS A 32 12.25 -10.47 -2.92
C LYS A 32 12.89 -10.29 -1.55
N SER A 33 12.88 -9.09 -0.99
CA SER A 33 13.38 -8.88 0.36
C SER A 33 12.41 -9.44 1.40
N VAL A 34 11.15 -9.65 1.03
CA VAL A 34 10.13 -10.19 1.90
C VAL A 34 10.06 -11.69 1.68
N ARG A 35 10.46 -12.48 2.67
CA ARG A 35 10.59 -13.92 2.51
C ARG A 35 9.61 -14.72 3.35
N ASN A 36 9.03 -14.14 4.36
CA ASN A 36 8.10 -14.85 5.23
C ASN A 36 7.06 -13.89 5.78
N TYR A 37 6.16 -14.42 6.58
CA TYR A 37 5.06 -13.62 7.11
C TYR A 37 5.55 -12.47 7.99
N THR A 38 6.53 -12.73 8.84
CA THR A 38 7.08 -11.69 9.70
C THR A 38 7.66 -10.55 8.86
N ASP A 39 8.37 -10.88 7.79
CA ASP A 39 8.91 -9.88 6.89
C ASP A 39 7.80 -9.04 6.27
N SER A 40 6.69 -9.67 5.91
CA SER A 40 5.59 -8.93 5.29
C SER A 40 5.01 -7.89 6.25
N LEU A 41 4.94 -8.21 7.54
CA LEU A 41 4.43 -7.27 8.52
C LEU A 41 5.36 -6.09 8.74
N ASN A 42 6.65 -6.27 8.50
CA ASN A 42 7.63 -5.22 8.66
C ASN A 42 7.90 -4.45 7.37
N ALA A 43 7.40 -4.92 6.26
CA ALA A 43 7.60 -4.27 4.98
C ALA A 43 6.83 -2.95 4.93
N SER A 44 7.39 -1.99 4.21
CA SER A 44 6.74 -0.69 4.01
C SER A 44 6.36 -0.52 2.55
N VAL A 45 5.33 0.27 2.32
CA VAL A 45 4.88 0.54 0.96
C VAL A 45 5.91 1.41 0.28
N THR A 46 6.45 0.92 -0.83
CA THR A 46 7.39 1.69 -1.63
C THR A 46 6.71 2.31 -2.83
N ARG A 47 5.55 1.77 -3.20
CA ARG A 47 4.83 2.23 -4.38
C ARG A 47 3.37 1.82 -4.24
N GLN A 48 2.49 2.58 -4.82
CA GLN A 48 1.06 2.24 -4.85
C GLN A 48 0.50 2.55 -6.24
N THR A 49 -0.51 1.81 -6.63
CA THR A 49 -1.21 2.03 -7.89
C THR A 49 -2.70 1.88 -7.65
N PRO A 50 -3.51 2.89 -7.92
CA PRO A 50 -3.11 4.20 -8.43
C PRO A 50 -2.41 5.02 -7.36
N GLU A 51 -1.62 5.99 -7.80
CA GLU A 51 -0.92 6.85 -6.84
C GLU A 51 -1.89 7.86 -6.24
N ALA A 52 -1.49 8.42 -5.10
CA ALA A 52 -2.30 9.44 -4.45
C ALA A 52 -2.52 10.60 -5.42
N SER A 53 -3.75 11.08 -5.45
CA SER A 53 -4.13 12.08 -6.42
C SER A 53 -5.21 12.97 -5.83
N GLY A 54 -5.29 14.19 -6.32
CA GLY A 54 -6.39 15.07 -5.95
C GLY A 54 -7.70 14.77 -6.67
N ASN A 55 -7.68 13.82 -7.60
CA ASN A 55 -8.88 13.45 -8.33
C ASN A 55 -9.64 12.35 -7.60
N PRO A 56 -10.96 12.47 -7.47
CA PRO A 56 -11.73 11.43 -6.80
C PRO A 56 -11.87 10.19 -7.67
N ILE A 57 -12.08 9.06 -7.01
CA ILE A 57 -12.37 7.81 -7.69
C ILE A 57 -13.58 7.17 -7.02
N LEU A 58 -14.12 6.16 -7.68
CA LEU A 58 -15.30 5.48 -7.14
C LEU A 58 -14.95 4.70 -5.89
N MET A 59 -15.83 4.74 -4.90
CA MET A 59 -15.69 3.92 -3.71
C MET A 59 -15.70 2.45 -4.13
N GLY A 60 -14.92 1.64 -3.45
CA GLY A 60 -14.80 0.23 -3.78
C GLY A 60 -13.76 -0.06 -4.84
N SER A 61 -13.09 0.96 -5.38
CA SER A 61 -12.02 0.73 -6.35
C SER A 61 -10.86 0.01 -5.70
N ASP A 62 -10.15 -0.79 -6.49
CA ASP A 62 -9.02 -1.57 -5.99
C ASP A 62 -7.73 -0.77 -6.00
N VAL A 63 -6.91 -0.99 -5.00
CA VAL A 63 -5.60 -0.37 -4.90
C VAL A 63 -4.56 -1.48 -4.80
N THR A 64 -3.49 -1.36 -5.56
CA THR A 64 -2.37 -2.29 -5.51
C THR A 64 -1.24 -1.66 -4.71
N LEU A 65 -0.68 -2.42 -3.78
CA LEU A 65 0.41 -1.96 -2.93
C LEU A 65 1.65 -2.79 -3.22
N TYR A 66 2.78 -2.10 -3.31
CA TYR A 66 4.07 -2.75 -3.49
C TYR A 66 4.87 -2.50 -2.23
N LEU A 67 5.29 -3.56 -1.57
CA LEU A 67 5.94 -3.49 -0.28
C LEU A 67 7.32 -4.11 -0.33
N SER A 68 8.22 -3.56 0.48
CA SER A 68 9.60 -4.04 0.52
C SER A 68 10.17 -3.78 1.90
N LEU A 69 11.11 -4.63 2.31
CA LEU A 69 11.89 -4.38 3.51
C LEU A 69 13.04 -3.45 3.22
N ASP A 70 13.38 -3.28 1.95
CA ASP A 70 14.52 -2.50 1.55
C ASP A 70 14.22 -1.02 1.72
N LYS A 71 14.92 -0.36 2.63
CA LYS A 71 14.68 1.05 2.85
C LYS A 71 15.56 1.84 1.94
N LYS A 72 15.08 2.22 0.90
CA LYS A 72 15.88 3.03 0.07
C LYS A 72 16.29 4.27 0.71
N ASP A 73 16.59 4.76 0.93
CA ASP A 73 16.62 5.88 1.47
C ASP A 73 16.64 6.79 0.94
N GLU A 74 16.37 6.63 0.92
CA GLU A 74 16.02 7.08 0.76
C GLU A 74 16.30 7.71 0.80
#